data_3764b4c0b488a2ce0409038946f22aa1
#
_entry.id   3764b4c0b488a2ce0409038946f22aa1
#
_cell.length_a   1.000
_cell.length_b   1.000
_cell.length_c   1.000
_cell.angle_alpha   90.00
_cell.angle_beta   90.00
_cell.angle_gamma   90.00
#
_symmetry.space_group_name_H-M   'P 1'
#
loop_
_entity.id
_entity.type
_entity.pdbx_description
1 polymer ?
#
loop_
_entity_poly.entity_id
_entity_poly.type
_entity_poly.pdbx_seq_one_letter_code
_entity_poly.pdbx_strand_id
1 'polypeptide(L)'
;MGNTNTVYRLGPGCEVDDIAEGQIYLGKVQGFATFGTFILLNDRVKGLLHKSNVKSEKKERDQILVQVNQIRPNGNIDLREVTLPEDSYETQLVTKKITLSRLADLKNKIGRNVTIEADVVQIKQTSGPTIFTICDDSGVEDAAAFTEAGVRSYPEVNLGDVVRVFGEATRRNNQMQIEVSDMHVLKGTEADAVRARINKALEARAEPPEDVVPLIESDVLSALWPEMRKLAKIIRRAVLTQQPIILRHHADADGICAAVSVETAVMQYIRDNGGDPDQDNYLFRRSPSKAPFYEIEDVTRDLDMMLKDNVRFGQKLPLILLMDNGSTEEDMPSYKMTEVYQLDVVVADHHHPDETIDKYLLAHVNPYHVGGDFGVTAGMLGTEIARLINPAVEQKILHFPAVAGVADRSEAPELGAYLSLIDGKYTKDECKDMALALDYEQYWLRFNDGREIVKDILNLNNAPDRHNRLVTLLVTEANAAIEDQMNTMMPHVKDQVLVSGANLFLADVEMFAHRFTFPPPGKSSGEVHDILCKRYENQPVVTLGLGPDFAVIRSRGVRMNIPQMVRSMRDEMPGAGISGGGHLVVGSIKFVEGMRSEVIEKMIEKISEFPADLQ
;
A
#
# COMPACT_ATOMS: atom_id res chain seq x y z
N MET A 1 -20.76 60.75 34.64
CA MET A 1 -20.66 59.53 33.90
C MET A 1 -19.23 59.50 33.38
N GLY A 2 -18.38 58.65 33.96
CA GLY A 2 -16.97 58.56 33.54
C GLY A 2 -16.94 57.86 32.19
N ASN A 3 -16.18 58.37 31.20
CA ASN A 3 -15.91 57.73 29.95
C ASN A 3 -15.13 56.42 30.23
N THR A 4 -15.80 55.27 30.17
CA THR A 4 -15.14 53.98 30.26
C THR A 4 -14.36 53.79 28.97
N ASN A 5 -13.04 53.57 29.05
CA ASN A 5 -12.23 53.32 27.86
C ASN A 5 -12.58 51.93 27.27
N THR A 6 -12.72 51.86 25.97
CA THR A 6 -12.90 50.56 25.28
C THR A 6 -11.54 49.98 24.95
N VAL A 7 -11.28 48.75 25.38
CA VAL A 7 -10.11 47.94 25.00
C VAL A 7 -10.58 46.85 24.05
N TYR A 8 -9.99 46.81 22.89
CA TYR A 8 -10.35 45.79 21.89
C TYR A 8 -9.49 44.53 22.08
N ARG A 9 -10.13 43.38 21.97
CA ARG A 9 -9.46 42.10 21.86
C ARG A 9 -9.75 41.54 20.47
N LEU A 10 -8.70 41.36 19.68
CA LEU A 10 -8.86 40.75 18.35
C LEU A 10 -9.08 39.24 18.48
N GLY A 11 -10.16 38.78 17.94
CA GLY A 11 -10.47 37.36 17.82
C GLY A 11 -9.89 36.77 16.53
N PRO A 12 -10.13 35.44 16.31
CA PRO A 12 -9.72 34.78 15.11
C PRO A 12 -10.29 35.44 13.83
N GLY A 13 -9.51 35.45 12.76
CA GLY A 13 -9.93 36.00 11.47
C GLY A 13 -9.73 37.51 11.29
N CYS A 14 -9.39 38.25 12.32
CA CYS A 14 -9.05 39.67 12.20
C CYS A 14 -7.66 39.84 11.60
N GLU A 15 -7.52 40.84 10.73
CA GLU A 15 -6.29 41.20 10.01
C GLU A 15 -5.90 42.66 10.31
N VAL A 16 -4.81 43.16 9.72
CA VAL A 16 -4.33 44.56 9.94
C VAL A 16 -5.40 45.58 9.59
N ASP A 17 -6.25 45.31 8.60
CA ASP A 17 -7.35 46.19 8.20
C ASP A 17 -8.49 46.27 9.24
N ASP A 18 -8.52 45.39 10.23
CA ASP A 18 -9.52 45.36 11.30
C ASP A 18 -9.07 46.12 12.54
N ILE A 19 -7.90 46.75 12.50
CA ILE A 19 -7.38 47.62 13.56
C ILE A 19 -7.37 49.10 13.14
N ALA A 20 -7.43 49.97 14.10
CA ALA A 20 -7.42 51.39 13.84
C ALA A 20 -6.38 52.13 14.70
N GLU A 21 -5.77 53.14 14.10
CA GLU A 21 -4.86 54.04 14.84
C GLU A 21 -5.60 54.73 15.98
N GLY A 22 -4.92 54.89 17.11
CA GLY A 22 -5.47 55.48 18.31
C GLY A 22 -6.28 54.56 19.21
N GLN A 23 -6.71 53.37 18.73
CA GLN A 23 -7.42 52.38 19.54
C GLN A 23 -6.47 51.57 20.43
N ILE A 24 -7.02 51.08 21.56
CA ILE A 24 -6.28 50.32 22.57
C ILE A 24 -6.66 48.82 22.39
N TYR A 25 -5.65 47.98 22.31
CA TYR A 25 -5.79 46.54 22.16
C TYR A 25 -5.13 45.80 23.31
N LEU A 26 -5.73 44.65 23.67
CA LEU A 26 -5.09 43.67 24.54
C LEU A 26 -4.20 42.78 23.69
N GLY A 27 -2.90 42.85 23.90
CA GLY A 27 -1.91 42.02 23.20
C GLY A 27 -1.13 41.12 24.14
N LYS A 28 -0.29 40.26 23.57
CA LYS A 28 0.57 39.32 24.27
C LYS A 28 2.01 39.48 23.78
N VAL A 29 2.97 39.53 24.71
CA VAL A 29 4.40 39.57 24.36
C VAL A 29 4.83 38.31 23.65
N GLN A 30 5.33 38.43 22.41
CA GLN A 30 5.83 37.33 21.59
C GLN A 30 7.34 37.14 21.74
N GLY A 31 8.10 38.23 21.78
CA GLY A 31 9.55 38.15 21.86
C GLY A 31 10.19 39.55 21.89
N PHE A 32 11.51 39.56 22.06
CA PHE A 32 12.31 40.79 22.24
C PHE A 32 13.33 40.93 21.10
N ALA A 33 13.52 42.16 20.65
CA ALA A 33 14.56 42.57 19.73
C ALA A 33 15.38 43.73 20.31
N THR A 34 16.54 44.02 19.76
CA THR A 34 17.42 45.11 20.20
C THR A 34 16.75 46.48 20.17
N PHE A 35 15.75 46.65 19.29
CA PHE A 35 15.02 47.90 19.05
C PHE A 35 13.62 47.94 19.67
N GLY A 36 13.10 46.83 20.21
CA GLY A 36 11.77 46.83 20.84
C GLY A 36 11.24 45.42 21.11
N THR A 37 9.96 45.36 21.49
CA THR A 37 9.24 44.13 21.84
C THR A 37 8.14 43.89 20.82
N PHE A 38 8.05 42.67 20.30
CA PHE A 38 6.95 42.23 19.42
C PHE A 38 5.74 41.84 20.26
N ILE A 39 4.60 42.44 19.95
CA ILE A 39 3.32 42.19 20.61
C ILE A 39 2.35 41.57 19.61
N LEU A 40 1.82 40.40 19.94
CA LEU A 40 0.72 39.78 19.22
C LEU A 40 -0.60 40.38 19.72
N LEU A 41 -1.40 40.93 18.80
CA LEU A 41 -2.78 41.35 19.05
C LEU A 41 -3.77 40.21 18.83
N ASN A 42 -3.46 39.34 17.90
CA ASN A 42 -4.04 38.00 17.72
C ASN A 42 -3.03 37.10 16.97
N ASP A 43 -3.47 35.94 16.49
CA ASP A 43 -2.67 34.96 15.71
C ASP A 43 -2.12 35.51 14.37
N ARG A 44 -2.65 36.63 13.84
CA ARG A 44 -2.29 37.20 12.53
C ARG A 44 -1.75 38.63 12.58
N VAL A 45 -2.06 39.34 13.63
CA VAL A 45 -1.73 40.76 13.76
C VAL A 45 -0.70 40.96 14.85
N LYS A 46 0.51 41.38 14.45
CA LYS A 46 1.58 41.72 15.37
C LYS A 46 2.06 43.16 15.15
N GLY A 47 2.44 43.80 16.22
CA GLY A 47 3.02 45.14 16.17
C GLY A 47 4.32 45.23 16.94
N LEU A 48 5.07 46.30 16.70
CA LEU A 48 6.31 46.61 17.38
C LEU A 48 6.07 47.68 18.47
N LEU A 49 6.34 47.30 19.71
CA LEU A 49 6.45 48.23 20.82
C LEU A 49 7.91 48.66 20.91
N HIS A 50 8.24 49.85 20.40
CA HIS A 50 9.60 50.35 20.39
C HIS A 50 10.11 50.54 21.83
N LYS A 51 11.42 50.31 22.05
CA LYS A 51 12.05 50.35 23.37
C LYS A 51 11.80 51.65 24.13
N SER A 52 11.69 52.79 23.42
CA SER A 52 11.35 54.10 24.01
C SER A 52 9.92 54.19 24.56
N ASN A 53 9.03 53.29 24.16
CA ASN A 53 7.60 53.30 24.49
C ASN A 53 7.21 52.21 25.51
N VAL A 54 8.20 51.43 26.00
CA VAL A 54 8.04 50.41 27.04
C VAL A 54 8.09 51.12 28.41
N LYS A 55 7.08 50.89 29.26
CA LYS A 55 6.97 51.50 30.58
C LYS A 55 7.42 50.60 31.73
N SER A 56 7.46 49.28 31.53
CA SER A 56 7.83 48.29 32.53
C SER A 56 8.54 47.08 31.92
N GLU A 57 9.35 46.39 32.70
CA GLU A 57 9.98 45.14 32.30
C GLU A 57 8.92 44.08 32.00
N LYS A 58 9.08 43.34 30.88
CA LYS A 58 8.14 42.34 30.41
C LYS A 58 8.83 41.01 30.26
N LYS A 59 8.02 39.95 30.36
CA LYS A 59 8.41 38.55 30.03
C LYS A 59 7.65 38.08 28.82
N GLU A 60 8.17 37.08 28.13
CA GLU A 60 7.42 36.41 27.09
C GLU A 60 6.08 35.88 27.62
N ARG A 61 5.05 36.02 26.82
CA ARG A 61 3.66 35.64 27.11
C ARG A 61 2.91 36.57 28.07
N ASP A 62 3.50 37.66 28.60
CA ASP A 62 2.76 38.64 29.39
C ASP A 62 1.66 39.27 28.55
N GLN A 63 0.49 39.49 29.17
CA GLN A 63 -0.58 40.30 28.58
C GLN A 63 -0.29 41.80 28.82
N ILE A 64 -0.52 42.59 27.79
CA ILE A 64 -0.21 44.03 27.82
C ILE A 64 -1.27 44.81 27.04
N LEU A 65 -1.63 45.97 27.57
CA LEU A 65 -2.45 46.96 26.86
C LEU A 65 -1.55 47.82 25.99
N VAL A 66 -1.83 47.83 24.68
CA VAL A 66 -1.09 48.65 23.72
C VAL A 66 -2.05 49.47 22.88
N GLN A 67 -1.64 50.71 22.58
CA GLN A 67 -2.35 51.56 21.65
C GLN A 67 -1.63 51.53 20.30
N VAL A 68 -2.40 51.42 19.22
CA VAL A 68 -1.86 51.53 17.86
C VAL A 68 -1.51 53.00 17.61
N ASN A 69 -0.23 53.26 17.42
CA ASN A 69 0.27 54.60 17.16
C ASN A 69 0.23 54.94 15.67
N GLN A 70 0.66 54.00 14.84
CA GLN A 70 0.66 54.16 13.39
C GLN A 70 0.62 52.78 12.70
N ILE A 71 -0.11 52.70 11.59
CA ILE A 71 -0.08 51.58 10.65
C ILE A 71 0.66 52.06 9.42
N ARG A 72 1.83 51.47 9.15
CA ARG A 72 2.67 51.89 8.02
C ARG A 72 2.15 51.29 6.71
N PRO A 73 2.44 51.88 5.54
CA PRO A 73 1.98 51.36 4.22
C PRO A 73 2.43 49.91 3.91
N ASN A 74 3.49 49.43 4.56
CA ASN A 74 4.00 48.07 4.45
C ASN A 74 3.33 47.09 5.44
N GLY A 75 2.28 47.51 6.14
CA GLY A 75 1.55 46.68 7.11
C GLY A 75 2.19 46.58 8.48
N ASN A 76 3.34 47.19 8.72
CA ASN A 76 3.95 47.23 10.04
C ASN A 76 3.17 48.18 11.00
N ILE A 77 2.98 47.71 12.24
CA ILE A 77 2.20 48.41 13.25
C ILE A 77 3.12 48.91 14.35
N ASP A 78 3.15 50.22 14.56
CA ASP A 78 3.86 50.85 15.68
C ASP A 78 2.94 50.95 16.88
N LEU A 79 3.39 50.42 18.02
CA LEU A 79 2.62 50.34 19.26
C LEU A 79 3.25 51.22 20.35
N ARG A 80 2.40 51.67 21.29
CA ARG A 80 2.84 52.23 22.55
C ARG A 80 2.14 51.54 23.71
N GLU A 81 2.84 51.37 24.83
CA GLU A 81 2.26 50.80 26.04
C GLU A 81 1.28 51.75 26.69
N VAL A 82 0.12 51.26 27.09
CA VAL A 82 -0.90 51.98 27.84
C VAL A 82 -1.14 51.28 29.17
N THR A 83 -1.26 52.06 30.23
CA THR A 83 -1.62 51.55 31.56
C THR A 83 -3.00 52.11 31.93
N LEU A 84 -3.98 51.23 32.11
CA LEU A 84 -5.31 51.55 32.57
C LEU A 84 -5.61 50.72 33.83
N PRO A 85 -6.29 51.29 34.85
CA PRO A 85 -6.80 50.48 35.96
C PRO A 85 -7.82 49.44 35.45
N GLU A 86 -7.83 48.23 36.04
CA GLU A 86 -8.71 47.14 35.61
C GLU A 86 -10.20 47.51 35.58
N ASP A 87 -10.64 48.36 36.49
CA ASP A 87 -12.04 48.80 36.57
C ASP A 87 -12.36 50.00 35.67
N SER A 88 -11.42 50.53 34.88
CA SER A 88 -11.57 51.76 34.08
C SER A 88 -11.83 51.51 32.60
N TYR A 89 -11.94 50.25 32.16
CA TYR A 89 -12.18 49.91 30.77
C TYR A 89 -13.07 48.67 30.62
N GLU A 90 -13.79 48.58 29.49
CA GLU A 90 -14.53 47.41 29.06
C GLU A 90 -13.81 46.75 27.89
N THR A 91 -13.74 45.41 27.90
CA THR A 91 -13.12 44.66 26.81
C THR A 91 -14.17 44.30 25.75
N GLN A 92 -13.95 44.75 24.53
CA GLN A 92 -14.79 44.43 23.38
C GLN A 92 -14.07 43.41 22.48
N LEU A 93 -14.66 42.24 22.27
CA LEU A 93 -14.15 41.25 21.34
C LEU A 93 -14.53 41.64 19.90
N VAL A 94 -13.53 41.80 19.04
CA VAL A 94 -13.71 41.98 17.59
C VAL A 94 -13.52 40.64 16.93
N THR A 95 -14.53 40.12 16.23
CA THR A 95 -14.47 38.87 15.53
C THR A 95 -14.82 39.05 14.05
N LYS A 96 -14.15 38.34 13.20
CA LYS A 96 -14.42 38.32 11.77
C LYS A 96 -14.60 36.88 11.32
N LYS A 97 -15.51 36.63 10.40
CA LYS A 97 -15.68 35.29 9.85
C LYS A 97 -14.41 34.92 9.07
N ILE A 98 -13.76 33.83 9.48
CA ILE A 98 -12.59 33.30 8.76
C ILE A 98 -13.05 32.80 7.40
N THR A 99 -12.43 33.31 6.33
CA THR A 99 -12.64 32.80 4.97
C THR A 99 -11.65 31.68 4.72
N LEU A 100 -12.13 30.44 4.71
CA LEU A 100 -11.32 29.28 4.41
C LEU A 100 -11.06 29.17 2.92
N SER A 101 -9.86 28.75 2.57
CA SER A 101 -9.46 28.35 1.23
C SER A 101 -9.36 26.82 1.17
N ARG A 102 -9.38 26.24 -0.01
CA ARG A 102 -9.19 24.80 -0.26
C ARG A 102 -7.83 24.57 -0.89
N LEU A 103 -7.19 23.46 -0.58
CA LEU A 103 -5.89 23.08 -1.16
C LEU A 103 -5.95 22.98 -2.69
N ALA A 104 -7.01 22.42 -3.27
CA ALA A 104 -7.18 22.35 -4.71
C ALA A 104 -7.22 23.72 -5.43
N ASP A 105 -7.54 24.78 -4.70
CA ASP A 105 -7.66 26.15 -5.26
C ASP A 105 -6.35 26.94 -5.18
N LEU A 106 -5.29 26.44 -4.52
CA LEU A 106 -4.04 27.17 -4.30
C LEU A 106 -3.39 27.66 -5.59
N LYS A 107 -3.45 26.85 -6.66
CA LYS A 107 -2.93 27.25 -7.99
C LYS A 107 -3.53 28.54 -8.54
N ASN A 108 -4.75 28.88 -8.11
CA ASN A 108 -5.45 30.12 -8.50
C ASN A 108 -5.21 31.27 -7.51
N LYS A 109 -4.43 31.02 -6.43
CA LYS A 109 -4.19 31.98 -5.34
C LYS A 109 -2.72 32.29 -5.11
N ILE A 110 -1.85 31.98 -6.08
CA ILE A 110 -0.40 32.24 -5.97
C ILE A 110 -0.15 33.72 -5.64
N GLY A 111 0.72 33.98 -4.66
CA GLY A 111 1.03 35.31 -4.13
C GLY A 111 -0.04 35.89 -3.22
N ARG A 112 -1.04 35.09 -2.81
CA ARG A 112 -2.12 35.53 -1.91
C ARG A 112 -2.06 34.77 -0.59
N ASN A 113 -2.43 35.45 0.49
CA ASN A 113 -2.64 34.82 1.79
C ASN A 113 -3.88 33.92 1.76
N VAL A 114 -3.74 32.74 2.32
CA VAL A 114 -4.77 31.73 2.46
C VAL A 114 -4.90 31.26 3.91
N THR A 115 -6.09 30.81 4.27
CA THR A 115 -6.32 30.10 5.54
C THR A 115 -6.89 28.73 5.20
N ILE A 116 -6.25 27.69 5.68
CA ILE A 116 -6.60 26.29 5.40
C ILE A 116 -6.77 25.54 6.71
N GLU A 117 -7.80 24.72 6.79
CA GLU A 117 -7.99 23.72 7.85
C GLU A 117 -7.79 22.34 7.27
N ALA A 118 -6.84 21.57 7.82
CA ALA A 118 -6.40 20.30 7.25
C ALA A 118 -5.86 19.35 8.33
N ASP A 119 -5.84 18.05 8.01
CA ASP A 119 -5.11 17.04 8.77
C ASP A 119 -3.63 17.04 8.37
N VAL A 120 -2.73 16.89 9.34
CA VAL A 120 -1.29 16.70 9.09
C VAL A 120 -1.03 15.24 8.77
N VAL A 121 -0.67 14.94 7.52
CA VAL A 121 -0.46 13.56 7.03
C VAL A 121 1.01 13.15 6.97
N GLN A 122 1.95 14.13 6.94
CA GLN A 122 3.39 13.87 7.01
C GLN A 122 4.12 15.07 7.61
N ILE A 123 5.24 14.85 8.30
CA ILE A 123 6.10 15.91 8.84
C ILE A 123 7.55 15.57 8.52
N LYS A 124 8.18 16.37 7.68
CA LYS A 124 9.57 16.18 7.25
C LYS A 124 10.43 17.37 7.68
N GLN A 125 11.47 17.12 8.46
CA GLN A 125 12.49 18.14 8.72
C GLN A 125 13.53 18.12 7.60
N THR A 126 13.70 19.25 6.92
CA THR A 126 14.77 19.43 5.93
C THR A 126 15.96 20.16 6.53
N SER A 127 17.02 20.37 5.77
CA SER A 127 18.13 21.26 6.16
C SER A 127 17.72 22.74 6.24
N GLY A 128 16.55 23.08 5.73
CA GLY A 128 15.92 24.38 5.77
C GLY A 128 14.61 24.35 6.58
N PRO A 129 13.45 24.52 5.92
CA PRO A 129 12.16 24.53 6.59
C PRO A 129 11.73 23.14 7.10
N THR A 130 10.79 23.14 8.05
CA THR A 130 9.96 21.98 8.34
C THR A 130 8.84 21.95 7.30
N ILE A 131 8.66 20.81 6.63
CA ILE A 131 7.56 20.58 5.67
C ILE A 131 6.49 19.78 6.37
N PHE A 132 5.30 20.33 6.44
CA PHE A 132 4.08 19.65 6.86
C PHE A 132 3.27 19.36 5.62
N THR A 133 3.11 18.07 5.26
CA THR A 133 2.16 17.70 4.22
C THR A 133 0.78 17.65 4.86
N ILE A 134 -0.15 18.44 4.35
CA ILE A 134 -1.49 18.61 4.90
C ILE A 134 -2.56 18.18 3.92
N CYS A 135 -3.64 17.58 4.43
CA CYS A 135 -4.76 17.06 3.66
C CYS A 135 -6.07 17.73 4.09
N ASP A 136 -6.79 18.34 3.15
CA ASP A 136 -8.15 18.83 3.36
C ASP A 136 -9.19 17.99 2.60
N ASP A 137 -10.43 18.45 2.52
CA ASP A 137 -11.50 17.80 1.76
C ASP A 137 -11.29 17.83 0.23
N SER A 138 -10.29 18.55 -0.27
CA SER A 138 -10.06 18.77 -1.70
C SER A 138 -8.75 18.20 -2.24
N GLY A 139 -7.73 18.04 -1.41
CA GLY A 139 -6.42 17.59 -1.86
C GLY A 139 -5.38 17.48 -0.76
N VAL A 140 -4.14 17.33 -1.19
CA VAL A 140 -2.95 17.27 -0.33
C VAL A 140 -1.91 18.23 -0.91
N GLU A 141 -1.30 19.06 -0.08
CA GLU A 141 -0.23 20.00 -0.45
C GLU A 141 0.74 20.19 0.71
N ASP A 142 1.90 20.75 0.42
CA ASP A 142 2.91 21.03 1.42
C ASP A 142 2.73 22.43 2.04
N ALA A 143 2.93 22.49 3.35
CA ALA A 143 3.03 23.73 4.13
C ALA A 143 4.46 23.84 4.69
N ALA A 144 5.24 24.77 4.16
CA ALA A 144 6.63 25.00 4.53
C ALA A 144 6.71 26.04 5.66
N ALA A 145 7.17 25.62 6.83
CA ALA A 145 7.34 26.49 8.00
C ALA A 145 8.83 26.68 8.29
N PHE A 146 9.25 27.91 8.45
CA PHE A 146 10.65 28.25 8.68
C PHE A 146 10.81 29.12 9.91
N THR A 147 11.59 28.65 10.88
CA THR A 147 12.02 29.39 12.04
C THR A 147 13.53 29.63 11.98
N GLU A 148 14.30 28.55 11.84
CA GLU A 148 15.75 28.53 11.70
C GLU A 148 16.13 27.30 10.87
N ALA A 149 17.26 27.38 10.14
CA ALA A 149 17.71 26.29 9.28
C ALA A 149 17.98 25.00 10.07
N GLY A 150 17.31 23.91 9.69
CA GLY A 150 17.43 22.60 10.34
C GLY A 150 16.73 22.48 11.69
N VAL A 151 16.06 23.53 12.17
CA VAL A 151 15.28 23.51 13.41
C VAL A 151 13.81 23.25 13.09
N ARG A 152 13.19 22.35 13.85
CA ARG A 152 11.78 22.04 13.68
C ARG A 152 10.90 23.23 14.10
N SER A 153 10.17 23.75 13.13
CA SER A 153 9.11 24.73 13.37
C SER A 153 7.87 24.01 13.93
N TYR A 154 7.12 24.68 14.80
CA TYR A 154 5.88 24.13 15.40
C TYR A 154 6.08 22.74 16.02
N PRO A 155 6.96 22.56 17.02
CA PRO A 155 7.26 21.26 17.62
C PRO A 155 6.06 20.60 18.31
N GLU A 156 5.02 21.38 18.64
CA GLU A 156 3.75 20.94 19.22
C GLU A 156 2.82 20.26 18.22
N VAL A 157 3.04 20.44 16.91
CA VAL A 157 2.22 19.82 15.86
C VAL A 157 2.70 18.39 15.60
N ASN A 158 1.81 17.42 15.65
CA ASN A 158 2.10 16.02 15.44
C ASN A 158 1.37 15.46 14.23
N LEU A 159 1.82 14.30 13.77
CA LEU A 159 1.14 13.54 12.72
C LEU A 159 -0.28 13.19 13.17
N GLY A 160 -1.28 13.46 12.31
CA GLY A 160 -2.69 13.24 12.61
C GLY A 160 -3.38 14.38 13.36
N ASP A 161 -2.67 15.45 13.69
CA ASP A 161 -3.30 16.66 14.24
C ASP A 161 -4.10 17.40 13.15
N VAL A 162 -5.23 17.98 13.56
CA VAL A 162 -5.98 18.92 12.73
C VAL A 162 -5.41 20.31 12.98
N VAL A 163 -4.98 20.98 11.93
CA VAL A 163 -4.37 22.30 12.01
C VAL A 163 -5.15 23.35 11.23
N ARG A 164 -5.05 24.59 11.69
CA ARG A 164 -5.37 25.77 10.89
C ARG A 164 -4.08 26.45 10.51
N VAL A 165 -3.82 26.53 9.20
CA VAL A 165 -2.62 27.11 8.61
C VAL A 165 -2.97 28.43 7.97
N PHE A 166 -2.19 29.46 8.26
CA PHE A 166 -2.22 30.75 7.59
C PHE A 166 -0.86 31.00 6.92
N GLY A 167 -0.87 31.41 5.66
CA GLY A 167 0.36 31.66 4.92
C GLY A 167 0.10 32.07 3.49
N GLU A 168 1.16 32.29 2.74
CA GLU A 168 1.10 32.69 1.34
C GLU A 168 1.13 31.43 0.44
N ALA A 169 0.21 31.36 -0.53
CA ALA A 169 0.25 30.31 -1.56
C ALA A 169 1.37 30.63 -2.56
N THR A 170 2.36 29.73 -2.66
CA THR A 170 3.54 29.89 -3.50
C THR A 170 3.79 28.68 -4.39
N ARG A 171 4.73 28.79 -5.31
CA ARG A 171 5.16 27.69 -6.17
C ARG A 171 6.67 27.50 -6.07
N ARG A 172 7.11 26.33 -5.64
CA ARG A 172 8.52 25.98 -5.53
C ARG A 172 8.81 24.69 -6.30
N ASN A 173 9.86 24.66 -7.12
CA ASN A 173 10.20 23.51 -7.94
C ASN A 173 9.01 22.92 -8.75
N ASN A 174 8.19 23.81 -9.26
CA ASN A 174 6.95 23.48 -9.98
C ASN A 174 5.81 22.85 -9.13
N GLN A 175 5.98 22.73 -7.82
CA GLN A 175 4.97 22.23 -6.88
C GLN A 175 4.32 23.40 -6.13
N MET A 176 3.04 23.23 -5.78
CA MET A 176 2.34 24.17 -4.94
C MET A 176 2.75 23.96 -3.49
N GLN A 177 2.89 25.06 -2.75
CA GLN A 177 3.08 25.00 -1.31
C GLN A 177 2.49 26.24 -0.63
N ILE A 178 2.32 26.17 0.67
CA ILE A 178 1.99 27.30 1.53
C ILE A 178 3.25 27.70 2.29
N GLU A 179 3.72 28.95 2.14
CA GLU A 179 4.72 29.51 3.04
C GLU A 179 4.02 29.94 4.33
N VAL A 180 4.24 29.15 5.39
CA VAL A 180 3.51 29.28 6.65
C VAL A 180 3.95 30.53 7.39
N SER A 181 2.99 31.41 7.64
CA SER A 181 3.17 32.56 8.55
C SER A 181 2.73 32.22 9.97
N ASP A 182 1.68 31.40 10.12
CA ASP A 182 1.19 30.89 11.39
C ASP A 182 0.49 29.54 11.24
N MET A 183 0.60 28.70 12.27
CA MET A 183 -0.03 27.38 12.33
C MET A 183 -0.37 27.04 13.77
N HIS A 184 -1.59 26.56 14.01
CA HIS A 184 -1.98 26.09 15.33
C HIS A 184 -2.90 24.86 15.27
N VAL A 185 -2.77 23.99 16.27
CA VAL A 185 -3.55 22.77 16.40
C VAL A 185 -4.96 23.12 16.87
N LEU A 186 -5.96 22.70 16.12
CA LEU A 186 -7.37 22.76 16.53
C LEU A 186 -7.66 21.66 17.55
N LYS A 187 -8.60 21.90 18.48
CA LYS A 187 -8.93 20.96 19.55
C LYS A 187 -10.44 20.84 19.77
N GLY A 188 -10.87 19.72 20.38
CA GLY A 188 -12.26 19.50 20.76
C GLY A 188 -13.21 19.54 19.56
N THR A 189 -14.38 20.11 19.75
CA THR A 189 -15.46 20.15 18.76
C THR A 189 -15.07 20.79 17.43
N GLU A 190 -14.14 21.73 17.44
CA GLU A 190 -13.65 22.38 16.21
C GLU A 190 -12.81 21.41 15.38
N ALA A 191 -11.87 20.70 15.99
CA ALA A 191 -11.09 19.67 15.33
C ALA A 191 -11.98 18.53 14.81
N ASP A 192 -12.95 18.10 15.63
CA ASP A 192 -13.87 17.01 15.28
C ASP A 192 -14.73 17.36 14.05
N ALA A 193 -15.21 18.61 13.96
CA ALA A 193 -15.98 19.09 12.83
C ALA A 193 -15.16 19.13 11.52
N VAL A 194 -13.90 19.60 11.61
CA VAL A 194 -12.98 19.62 10.47
C VAL A 194 -12.66 18.19 10.02
N ARG A 195 -12.31 17.30 10.96
CA ARG A 195 -12.02 15.89 10.67
C ARG A 195 -13.20 15.15 10.04
N ALA A 196 -14.42 15.40 10.54
CA ALA A 196 -15.63 14.81 9.98
C ALA A 196 -15.87 15.28 8.53
N ARG A 197 -15.64 16.57 8.23
CA ARG A 197 -15.74 17.12 6.87
C ARG A 197 -14.73 16.46 5.93
N ILE A 198 -13.45 16.40 6.34
CA ILE A 198 -12.36 15.80 5.56
C ILE A 198 -12.66 14.32 5.32
N ASN A 199 -12.99 13.55 6.36
CA ASN A 199 -13.28 12.13 6.23
C ASN A 199 -14.46 11.85 5.29
N LYS A 200 -15.54 12.63 5.38
CA LYS A 200 -16.70 12.47 4.49
C LYS A 200 -16.31 12.68 3.01
N ALA A 201 -15.47 13.66 2.73
CA ALA A 201 -15.00 13.92 1.36
C ALA A 201 -14.04 12.84 0.88
N LEU A 202 -13.12 12.38 1.73
CA LEU A 202 -12.19 11.29 1.42
C LEU A 202 -12.94 9.99 1.14
N GLU A 203 -13.95 9.64 1.94
CA GLU A 203 -14.79 8.46 1.70
C GLU A 203 -15.48 8.52 0.33
N ALA A 204 -16.05 9.67 -0.03
CA ALA A 204 -16.70 9.85 -1.32
C ALA A 204 -15.69 9.80 -2.50
N ARG A 205 -14.50 10.38 -2.35
CA ARG A 205 -13.45 10.35 -3.38
C ARG A 205 -12.78 8.98 -3.51
N ALA A 206 -12.69 8.24 -2.41
CA ALA A 206 -12.13 6.89 -2.40
C ALA A 206 -13.07 5.85 -3.02
N GLU A 207 -14.38 6.14 -3.11
CA GLU A 207 -15.35 5.21 -3.70
C GLU A 207 -14.95 4.86 -5.14
N PRO A 208 -14.82 3.55 -5.48
CA PRO A 208 -14.59 3.14 -6.86
C PRO A 208 -15.72 3.60 -7.79
N PRO A 209 -15.44 3.88 -9.08
CA PRO A 209 -16.48 4.29 -10.03
C PRO A 209 -17.64 3.28 -10.09
N GLU A 210 -18.87 3.78 -10.19
CA GLU A 210 -20.07 2.91 -10.18
C GLU A 210 -20.28 2.18 -11.51
N ASP A 211 -19.78 2.74 -12.61
CA ASP A 211 -19.89 2.22 -13.96
C ASP A 211 -18.90 1.11 -14.30
N VAL A 212 -17.94 0.82 -13.42
CA VAL A 212 -17.02 -0.30 -13.59
C VAL A 212 -17.70 -1.59 -13.13
N VAL A 213 -17.80 -2.53 -14.06
CA VAL A 213 -18.35 -3.88 -13.86
C VAL A 213 -17.29 -4.94 -14.22
N PRO A 214 -17.42 -6.22 -13.81
CA PRO A 214 -16.48 -7.26 -14.23
C PRO A 214 -16.29 -7.30 -15.75
N LEU A 215 -15.06 -7.58 -16.20
CA LEU A 215 -14.71 -7.68 -17.63
C LEU A 215 -15.43 -8.83 -18.34
N ILE A 216 -15.77 -9.87 -17.59
CA ILE A 216 -16.40 -11.08 -18.08
C ILE A 216 -17.62 -11.43 -17.23
N GLU A 217 -18.54 -12.19 -17.82
CA GLU A 217 -19.63 -12.79 -17.04
C GLU A 217 -19.08 -13.95 -16.21
N SER A 218 -19.17 -13.82 -14.89
CA SER A 218 -18.77 -14.86 -13.92
C SER A 218 -19.59 -14.68 -12.64
N ASP A 219 -20.18 -15.76 -12.17
CA ASP A 219 -20.93 -15.78 -10.90
C ASP A 219 -19.98 -15.53 -9.73
N VAL A 220 -18.76 -16.09 -9.77
CA VAL A 220 -17.74 -15.92 -8.73
C VAL A 220 -17.29 -14.47 -8.65
N LEU A 221 -16.91 -13.84 -9.78
CA LEU A 221 -16.50 -12.43 -9.80
C LEU A 221 -17.64 -11.51 -9.37
N SER A 222 -18.87 -11.79 -9.81
CA SER A 222 -20.04 -11.00 -9.42
C SER A 222 -20.31 -11.09 -7.91
N ALA A 223 -20.17 -12.26 -7.32
CA ALA A 223 -20.33 -12.45 -5.88
C ALA A 223 -19.19 -11.80 -5.06
N LEU A 224 -17.96 -11.79 -5.57
CA LEU A 224 -16.80 -11.14 -4.95
C LEU A 224 -16.79 -9.60 -5.13
N TRP A 225 -17.56 -9.08 -6.08
CA TRP A 225 -17.48 -7.67 -6.48
C TRP A 225 -17.62 -6.67 -5.33
N PRO A 226 -18.52 -6.87 -4.34
CA PRO A 226 -18.62 -5.98 -3.18
C PRO A 226 -17.33 -5.92 -2.35
N GLU A 227 -16.67 -7.08 -2.13
CA GLU A 227 -15.43 -7.13 -1.34
C GLU A 227 -14.24 -6.57 -2.15
N MET A 228 -14.20 -6.79 -3.48
CA MET A 228 -13.22 -6.14 -4.37
C MET A 228 -13.37 -4.62 -4.36
N ARG A 229 -14.60 -4.09 -4.40
CA ARG A 229 -14.87 -2.65 -4.28
C ARG A 229 -14.40 -2.10 -2.95
N LYS A 230 -14.64 -2.82 -1.85
CA LYS A 230 -14.16 -2.46 -0.51
C LYS A 230 -12.64 -2.39 -0.45
N LEU A 231 -11.95 -3.40 -0.98
CA LEU A 231 -10.49 -3.45 -1.06
C LEU A 231 -9.95 -2.30 -1.90
N ALA A 232 -10.48 -2.08 -3.10
CA ALA A 232 -10.09 -0.98 -3.96
C ALA A 232 -10.31 0.40 -3.30
N LYS A 233 -11.42 0.57 -2.55
CA LYS A 233 -11.70 1.78 -1.77
C LYS A 233 -10.64 2.03 -0.70
N ILE A 234 -10.20 1.00 0.02
CA ILE A 234 -9.13 1.11 1.03
C ILE A 234 -7.83 1.57 0.37
N ILE A 235 -7.45 0.98 -0.77
CA ILE A 235 -6.25 1.37 -1.53
C ILE A 235 -6.36 2.83 -2.01
N ARG A 236 -7.47 3.22 -2.62
CA ARG A 236 -7.71 4.59 -3.08
C ARG A 236 -7.61 5.59 -1.94
N ARG A 237 -8.20 5.25 -0.77
CA ARG A 237 -8.10 6.08 0.44
C ARG A 237 -6.66 6.22 0.93
N ALA A 238 -5.88 5.15 0.94
CA ALA A 238 -4.46 5.20 1.32
C ALA A 238 -3.69 6.19 0.43
N VAL A 239 -3.88 6.14 -0.89
CA VAL A 239 -3.28 7.10 -1.83
C VAL A 239 -3.73 8.54 -1.51
N LEU A 240 -5.03 8.79 -1.34
CA LEU A 240 -5.57 10.12 -1.07
C LEU A 240 -5.09 10.72 0.27
N THR A 241 -4.71 9.90 1.21
CA THR A 241 -4.19 10.32 2.54
C THR A 241 -2.67 10.20 2.66
N GLN A 242 -1.96 9.99 1.55
CA GLN A 242 -0.50 9.82 1.51
C GLN A 242 0.00 8.70 2.44
N GLN A 243 -0.82 7.66 2.65
CA GLN A 243 -0.40 6.46 3.36
C GLN A 243 0.39 5.57 2.39
N PRO A 244 1.64 5.20 2.69
CA PRO A 244 2.40 4.29 1.86
C PRO A 244 1.70 2.93 1.72
N ILE A 245 1.92 2.25 0.60
CA ILE A 245 1.41 0.91 0.34
C ILE A 245 2.58 -0.02 0.08
N ILE A 246 2.66 -1.11 0.82
CA ILE A 246 3.55 -2.23 0.51
C ILE A 246 2.70 -3.35 -0.05
N LEU A 247 2.93 -3.69 -1.31
CA LEU A 247 2.31 -4.81 -1.97
C LEU A 247 3.28 -6.00 -1.96
N ARG A 248 2.93 -7.07 -1.26
CA ARG A 248 3.59 -8.36 -1.30
C ARG A 248 2.84 -9.31 -2.21
N HIS A 249 3.56 -10.11 -2.99
CA HIS A 249 2.95 -11.11 -3.87
C HIS A 249 3.84 -12.34 -4.02
N HIS A 250 3.26 -13.49 -4.31
CA HIS A 250 4.03 -14.67 -4.69
C HIS A 250 4.87 -14.39 -5.95
N ALA A 251 6.08 -14.92 -5.99
CA ALA A 251 7.05 -14.63 -7.03
C ALA A 251 6.92 -15.60 -8.21
N ASP A 252 5.73 -15.76 -8.75
CA ASP A 252 5.46 -16.48 -10.00
C ASP A 252 4.65 -15.61 -10.97
N ALA A 253 4.31 -16.15 -12.12
CA ALA A 253 3.66 -15.37 -13.17
C ALA A 253 2.25 -14.92 -12.79
N ASP A 254 1.48 -15.68 -11.99
CA ASP A 254 0.16 -15.28 -11.50
C ASP A 254 0.27 -14.11 -10.52
N GLY A 255 1.07 -14.28 -9.46
CA GLY A 255 1.31 -13.24 -8.47
C GLY A 255 1.92 -11.97 -9.07
N ILE A 256 2.81 -12.09 -10.06
CA ILE A 256 3.37 -10.94 -10.79
C ILE A 256 2.28 -10.22 -11.57
N CYS A 257 1.42 -10.93 -12.32
CA CYS A 257 0.32 -10.31 -13.06
C CYS A 257 -0.66 -9.60 -12.13
N ALA A 258 -1.01 -10.22 -11.00
CA ALA A 258 -1.85 -9.61 -9.97
C ALA A 258 -1.25 -8.30 -9.45
N ALA A 259 0.00 -8.37 -9.01
CA ALA A 259 0.69 -7.24 -8.39
C ALA A 259 0.94 -6.09 -9.37
N VAL A 260 1.38 -6.39 -10.61
CA VAL A 260 1.68 -5.36 -11.62
C VAL A 260 0.41 -4.70 -12.15
N SER A 261 -0.73 -5.41 -12.18
CA SER A 261 -2.04 -4.80 -12.45
C SER A 261 -2.34 -3.68 -11.46
N VAL A 262 -2.25 -4.01 -10.16
CA VAL A 262 -2.53 -3.05 -9.09
C VAL A 262 -1.47 -1.96 -9.02
N GLU A 263 -0.17 -2.28 -9.17
CA GLU A 263 0.91 -1.30 -9.28
C GLU A 263 0.60 -0.26 -10.37
N THR A 264 0.22 -0.72 -11.57
CA THR A 264 -0.09 0.15 -12.71
C THR A 264 -1.24 1.10 -12.39
N ALA A 265 -2.28 0.61 -11.73
CA ALA A 265 -3.46 1.40 -11.35
C ALA A 265 -3.14 2.40 -10.23
N VAL A 266 -2.44 1.99 -9.18
CA VAL A 266 -2.07 2.85 -8.05
C VAL A 266 -1.15 3.97 -8.50
N MET A 267 -0.12 3.66 -9.31
CA MET A 267 0.80 4.66 -9.83
C MET A 267 0.09 5.71 -10.70
N GLN A 268 -0.83 5.26 -11.55
CA GLN A 268 -1.65 6.19 -12.35
C GLN A 268 -2.58 7.01 -11.44
N TYR A 269 -3.19 6.40 -10.41
CA TYR A 269 -4.09 7.08 -9.48
C TYR A 269 -3.36 8.14 -8.63
N ILE A 270 -2.12 7.87 -8.22
CA ILE A 270 -1.25 8.86 -7.54
C ILE A 270 -1.06 10.08 -8.45
N ARG A 271 -0.69 9.87 -9.72
CA ARG A 271 -0.46 10.96 -10.70
C ARG A 271 -1.73 11.77 -10.97
N ASP A 272 -2.86 11.10 -11.13
CA ASP A 272 -4.16 11.73 -11.40
C ASP A 272 -4.65 12.62 -10.23
N ASN A 273 -4.18 12.34 -9.00
CA ASN A 273 -4.51 13.13 -7.82
C ASN A 273 -3.44 14.19 -7.45
N GLY A 274 -2.58 14.57 -8.38
CA GLY A 274 -1.65 15.69 -8.24
C GLY A 274 -0.38 15.36 -7.47
N GLY A 275 -0.04 14.07 -7.36
CA GLY A 275 1.19 13.63 -6.72
C GLY A 275 2.44 14.11 -7.47
N ASP A 276 3.51 14.37 -6.72
CA ASP A 276 4.86 14.55 -7.24
C ASP A 276 5.28 13.30 -8.02
N PRO A 277 5.94 13.43 -9.20
CA PRO A 277 6.51 12.28 -9.90
C PRO A 277 7.42 11.40 -9.04
N ASP A 278 8.10 11.99 -8.05
CA ASP A 278 8.94 11.23 -7.11
C ASP A 278 8.14 10.47 -6.03
N GLN A 279 6.85 10.76 -5.85
CA GLN A 279 5.97 10.05 -4.90
C GLN A 279 5.84 8.57 -5.24
N ASP A 280 5.95 8.22 -6.51
CA ASP A 280 5.96 6.85 -6.99
C ASP A 280 7.00 5.96 -6.25
N ASN A 281 8.11 6.55 -5.80
CA ASN A 281 9.22 5.82 -5.20
C ASN A 281 9.07 5.55 -3.70
N TYR A 282 8.22 6.31 -3.00
CA TYR A 282 8.07 6.18 -1.55
C TYR A 282 6.63 5.96 -1.06
N LEU A 283 5.63 6.14 -1.93
CA LEU A 283 4.22 5.84 -1.60
C LEU A 283 3.80 4.44 -1.99
N PHE A 284 4.51 3.79 -2.92
CA PHE A 284 4.18 2.44 -3.34
C PHE A 284 5.43 1.59 -3.54
N ARG A 285 5.43 0.41 -2.95
CA ARG A 285 6.48 -0.58 -3.11
C ARG A 285 5.88 -1.94 -3.40
N ARG A 286 6.35 -2.58 -4.47
CA ARG A 286 6.08 -3.98 -4.79
C ARG A 286 7.25 -4.84 -4.33
N SER A 287 6.96 -5.93 -3.63
CA SER A 287 7.98 -6.83 -3.06
C SER A 287 7.57 -8.29 -3.26
N PRO A 288 8.28 -9.06 -4.07
CA PRO A 288 8.01 -10.48 -4.26
C PRO A 288 8.33 -11.30 -3.00
N SER A 289 7.50 -12.30 -2.71
CA SER A 289 7.70 -13.34 -1.68
C SER A 289 8.14 -14.64 -2.35
N LYS A 290 9.02 -15.38 -1.71
CA LYS A 290 9.56 -16.65 -2.22
C LYS A 290 8.50 -17.77 -2.21
N ALA A 291 7.69 -17.79 -1.19
CA ALA A 291 6.63 -18.76 -0.97
C ALA A 291 5.25 -18.09 -1.20
N PRO A 292 4.19 -18.88 -1.43
CA PRO A 292 2.82 -18.37 -1.50
C PRO A 292 2.27 -18.04 -0.10
N PHE A 293 3.12 -17.51 0.77
CA PHE A 293 2.82 -17.13 2.15
C PHE A 293 3.51 -15.82 2.49
N TYR A 294 2.92 -15.04 3.38
CA TYR A 294 3.55 -13.90 4.01
C TYR A 294 4.39 -14.36 5.19
N GLU A 295 5.61 -14.80 4.91
CA GLU A 295 6.50 -15.42 5.89
C GLU A 295 7.04 -14.39 6.91
N ILE A 296 7.48 -14.89 8.08
CA ILE A 296 8.16 -14.07 9.13
C ILE A 296 9.35 -13.27 8.56
N GLU A 297 10.08 -13.84 7.60
CA GLU A 297 11.19 -13.15 6.94
C GLU A 297 10.70 -11.91 6.19
N ASP A 298 9.59 -12.01 5.49
CA ASP A 298 9.00 -10.93 4.69
C ASP A 298 8.49 -9.80 5.58
N VAL A 299 7.67 -10.12 6.59
CA VAL A 299 7.14 -9.11 7.52
C VAL A 299 8.26 -8.42 8.31
N THR A 300 9.32 -9.15 8.68
CA THR A 300 10.46 -8.57 9.39
C THR A 300 11.20 -7.55 8.53
N ARG A 301 11.41 -7.87 7.24
CA ARG A 301 12.03 -6.95 6.28
C ARG A 301 11.17 -5.71 6.04
N ASP A 302 9.86 -5.91 5.90
CA ASP A 302 8.91 -4.82 5.71
C ASP A 302 8.90 -3.89 6.92
N LEU A 303 8.81 -4.45 8.14
CA LEU A 303 8.82 -3.68 9.39
C LEU A 303 10.10 -2.86 9.57
N ASP A 304 11.29 -3.47 9.36
CA ASP A 304 12.56 -2.76 9.47
C ASP A 304 12.63 -1.57 8.52
N MET A 305 12.20 -1.75 7.29
CA MET A 305 12.16 -0.72 6.28
C MET A 305 11.14 0.38 6.63
N MET A 306 9.90 0.00 6.98
CA MET A 306 8.82 0.92 7.33
C MET A 306 9.18 1.83 8.51
N LEU A 307 9.77 1.25 9.55
CA LEU A 307 10.19 2.01 10.73
C LEU A 307 11.30 3.00 10.39
N LYS A 308 12.25 2.61 9.53
CA LYS A 308 13.29 3.51 9.03
C LYS A 308 12.70 4.66 8.20
N ASP A 309 11.76 4.37 7.31
CA ASP A 309 11.11 5.36 6.47
C ASP A 309 10.20 6.30 7.30
N ASN A 310 9.49 5.77 8.30
CA ASN A 310 8.72 6.58 9.25
C ASN A 310 9.61 7.58 9.98
N VAL A 311 10.74 7.15 10.53
CA VAL A 311 11.69 8.04 11.21
C VAL A 311 12.34 9.04 10.24
N ARG A 312 12.72 8.60 9.04
CA ARG A 312 13.46 9.41 8.08
C ARG A 312 12.58 10.43 7.36
N PHE A 313 11.38 10.05 6.99
CA PHE A 313 10.50 10.84 6.13
C PHE A 313 9.23 11.34 6.84
N GLY A 314 9.00 10.92 8.09
CA GLY A 314 7.81 11.29 8.86
C GLY A 314 6.51 10.77 8.24
N GLN A 315 6.57 9.66 7.51
CA GLN A 315 5.42 9.03 6.88
C GLN A 315 4.57 8.25 7.88
N LYS A 316 3.29 8.04 7.57
CA LYS A 316 2.45 7.05 8.25
C LYS A 316 3.02 5.64 8.06
N LEU A 317 2.65 4.72 8.94
CA LEU A 317 2.88 3.30 8.69
C LEU A 317 2.02 2.86 7.49
N PRO A 318 2.55 1.98 6.62
CA PRO A 318 1.89 1.63 5.38
C PRO A 318 0.68 0.72 5.55
N LEU A 319 -0.18 0.74 4.53
CA LEU A 319 -1.12 -0.33 4.24
C LEU A 319 -0.34 -1.52 3.67
N ILE A 320 -0.54 -2.71 4.21
CA ILE A 320 -0.03 -3.97 3.66
C ILE A 320 -1.08 -4.56 2.74
N LEU A 321 -0.72 -4.76 1.49
CA LEU A 321 -1.55 -5.44 0.48
C LEU A 321 -0.86 -6.75 0.10
N LEU A 322 -1.52 -7.86 0.36
CA LEU A 322 -1.06 -9.20 0.00
C LEU A 322 -1.83 -9.69 -1.23
N MET A 323 -1.11 -10.18 -2.23
CA MET A 323 -1.70 -10.70 -3.46
C MET A 323 -1.07 -12.04 -3.81
N ASP A 324 -1.91 -13.02 -4.13
CA ASP A 324 -1.46 -14.40 -4.39
C ASP A 324 -0.67 -14.98 -3.20
N ASN A 325 -1.03 -14.57 -2.03
CA ASN A 325 -0.59 -15.05 -0.73
C ASN A 325 -1.44 -14.43 0.38
N GLY A 326 -1.26 -14.86 1.61
CA GLY A 326 -1.86 -14.22 2.78
C GLY A 326 -3.18 -14.84 3.24
N SER A 327 -3.67 -15.92 2.63
CA SER A 327 -4.94 -16.56 3.00
C SER A 327 -4.81 -17.74 3.95
N THR A 328 -3.61 -18.19 4.28
CA THR A 328 -3.41 -19.49 4.90
C THR A 328 -3.00 -19.43 6.38
N GLU A 329 -3.06 -20.58 7.08
CA GLU A 329 -2.60 -20.69 8.48
C GLU A 329 -1.11 -20.33 8.63
N GLU A 330 -0.31 -20.53 7.59
CA GLU A 330 1.12 -20.23 7.55
C GLU A 330 1.42 -18.74 7.68
N ASP A 331 0.47 -17.87 7.31
CA ASP A 331 0.57 -16.41 7.41
C ASP A 331 0.36 -15.89 8.85
N MET A 332 -0.23 -16.71 9.73
CA MET A 332 -0.61 -16.33 11.09
C MET A 332 0.52 -15.69 11.92
N PRO A 333 1.77 -16.19 11.91
CA PRO A 333 2.85 -15.56 12.66
C PRO A 333 3.12 -14.12 12.19
N SER A 334 3.02 -13.86 10.89
CA SER A 334 3.23 -12.52 10.31
C SER A 334 2.09 -11.57 10.68
N TYR A 335 0.83 -12.04 10.68
CA TYR A 335 -0.32 -11.24 11.13
C TYR A 335 -0.22 -10.84 12.61
N LYS A 336 0.28 -11.71 13.47
CA LYS A 336 0.56 -11.35 14.86
C LYS A 336 1.62 -10.25 14.98
N MET A 337 2.60 -10.22 14.08
CA MET A 337 3.58 -9.13 14.03
C MET A 337 2.97 -7.83 13.50
N THR A 338 2.14 -7.87 12.46
CA THR A 338 1.45 -6.67 11.96
C THR A 338 0.52 -6.08 13.00
N GLU A 339 -0.15 -6.90 13.81
CA GLU A 339 -1.02 -6.46 14.90
C GLU A 339 -0.26 -5.65 15.98
N VAL A 340 0.97 -6.06 16.34
CA VAL A 340 1.81 -5.33 17.30
C VAL A 340 2.04 -3.88 16.87
N TYR A 341 2.16 -3.64 15.56
CA TYR A 341 2.38 -2.31 14.97
C TYR A 341 1.07 -1.65 14.50
N GLN A 342 -0.08 -2.27 14.73
CA GLN A 342 -1.40 -1.79 14.32
C GLN A 342 -1.47 -1.45 12.82
N LEU A 343 -0.90 -2.34 12.00
CA LEU A 343 -0.90 -2.19 10.55
C LEU A 343 -2.23 -2.63 9.96
N ASP A 344 -2.71 -1.85 9.01
CA ASP A 344 -3.82 -2.24 8.17
C ASP A 344 -3.37 -3.27 7.14
N VAL A 345 -4.08 -4.39 7.02
CA VAL A 345 -3.78 -5.45 6.06
C VAL A 345 -5.01 -5.78 5.22
N VAL A 346 -4.82 -5.94 3.91
CA VAL A 346 -5.83 -6.41 2.96
C VAL A 346 -5.25 -7.51 2.09
N VAL A 347 -6.09 -8.47 1.69
CA VAL A 347 -5.69 -9.67 0.95
C VAL A 347 -6.54 -9.85 -0.31
N ALA A 348 -5.91 -10.20 -1.43
CA ALA A 348 -6.55 -10.71 -2.64
C ALA A 348 -5.79 -11.97 -3.10
N ASP A 349 -6.36 -13.14 -2.87
CA ASP A 349 -5.68 -14.42 -3.01
C ASP A 349 -6.66 -15.50 -3.49
N HIS A 350 -6.15 -16.61 -4.00
CA HIS A 350 -6.93 -17.76 -4.46
C HIS A 350 -6.49 -19.08 -3.80
N HIS A 351 -5.53 -19.06 -2.89
CA HIS A 351 -5.18 -20.21 -2.07
C HIS A 351 -6.31 -20.56 -1.10
N HIS A 352 -6.35 -21.82 -0.64
CA HIS A 352 -7.41 -22.28 0.27
C HIS A 352 -7.34 -21.50 1.60
N PRO A 353 -8.36 -20.71 1.94
CA PRO A 353 -8.30 -19.81 3.09
C PRO A 353 -8.46 -20.52 4.42
N ASP A 354 -7.83 -19.96 5.46
CA ASP A 354 -8.05 -20.31 6.85
C ASP A 354 -8.87 -19.20 7.55
N GLU A 355 -10.03 -19.53 8.07
CA GLU A 355 -10.96 -18.57 8.70
C GLU A 355 -10.34 -17.83 9.90
N THR A 356 -9.31 -18.37 10.52
CA THR A 356 -8.72 -17.78 11.73
C THR A 356 -7.93 -16.50 11.45
N ILE A 357 -7.58 -16.24 10.19
CA ILE A 357 -6.84 -15.04 9.78
C ILE A 357 -7.73 -13.82 9.56
N ASP A 358 -9.02 -14.01 9.24
CA ASP A 358 -9.92 -12.93 8.81
C ASP A 358 -10.03 -11.78 9.82
N LYS A 359 -9.86 -12.08 11.11
CA LYS A 359 -9.87 -11.05 12.17
C LYS A 359 -8.72 -10.04 12.10
N TYR A 360 -7.66 -10.34 11.35
CA TYR A 360 -6.52 -9.44 11.13
C TYR A 360 -6.67 -8.58 9.88
N LEU A 361 -7.67 -8.84 9.05
CA LEU A 361 -7.82 -8.28 7.72
C LEU A 361 -8.93 -7.23 7.66
N LEU A 362 -8.67 -6.12 6.99
CA LEU A 362 -9.70 -5.13 6.66
C LEU A 362 -10.58 -5.58 5.47
N ALA A 363 -9.99 -6.32 4.53
CA ALA A 363 -10.69 -6.92 3.38
C ALA A 363 -9.98 -8.20 2.96
N HIS A 364 -10.76 -9.23 2.58
CA HIS A 364 -10.26 -10.51 2.11
C HIS A 364 -11.04 -10.97 0.86
N VAL A 365 -10.43 -10.75 -0.29
CA VAL A 365 -10.96 -11.20 -1.58
C VAL A 365 -10.41 -12.58 -1.87
N ASN A 366 -11.27 -13.61 -1.79
CA ASN A 366 -10.88 -14.99 -2.06
C ASN A 366 -12.06 -15.76 -2.68
N PRO A 367 -11.89 -16.44 -3.83
CA PRO A 367 -12.95 -17.16 -4.52
C PRO A 367 -13.67 -18.21 -3.65
N TYR A 368 -12.97 -18.85 -2.73
CA TYR A 368 -13.56 -19.84 -1.82
C TYR A 368 -14.65 -19.27 -0.92
N HIS A 369 -14.60 -17.98 -0.59
CA HIS A 369 -15.63 -17.32 0.24
C HIS A 369 -17.01 -17.25 -0.41
N VAL A 370 -17.07 -17.41 -1.73
CA VAL A 370 -18.30 -17.32 -2.52
C VAL A 370 -18.64 -18.62 -3.26
N GLY A 371 -17.98 -19.74 -2.90
CA GLY A 371 -18.21 -21.06 -3.50
C GLY A 371 -17.44 -21.28 -4.81
N GLY A 372 -16.50 -20.42 -5.14
CA GLY A 372 -15.51 -20.63 -6.19
C GLY A 372 -14.33 -21.49 -5.70
N ASP A 373 -13.31 -21.58 -6.50
CA ASP A 373 -12.07 -22.30 -6.20
C ASP A 373 -10.83 -21.58 -6.74
N PHE A 374 -9.67 -22.21 -6.65
CA PHE A 374 -8.39 -21.67 -7.09
C PHE A 374 -8.30 -21.41 -8.61
N GLY A 375 -9.25 -21.87 -9.41
CA GLY A 375 -9.26 -21.65 -10.87
C GLY A 375 -9.46 -20.17 -11.25
N VAL A 376 -10.10 -19.36 -10.38
CA VAL A 376 -10.11 -17.89 -10.51
C VAL A 376 -8.84 -17.35 -9.87
N THR A 377 -7.80 -17.16 -10.66
CA THR A 377 -6.44 -16.88 -10.19
C THR A 377 -6.26 -15.47 -9.63
N ALA A 378 -5.19 -15.25 -8.86
CA ALA A 378 -4.91 -13.95 -8.27
C ALA A 378 -4.70 -12.85 -9.32
N GLY A 379 -4.16 -13.16 -10.51
CA GLY A 379 -4.03 -12.20 -11.61
C GLY A 379 -5.36 -11.79 -12.23
N MET A 380 -6.36 -12.68 -12.24
CA MET A 380 -7.73 -12.33 -12.61
C MET A 380 -8.31 -11.34 -11.59
N LEU A 381 -8.21 -11.66 -10.28
CA LEU A 381 -8.67 -10.79 -9.20
C LEU A 381 -7.95 -9.43 -9.21
N GLY A 382 -6.62 -9.45 -9.34
CA GLY A 382 -5.78 -8.25 -9.36
C GLY A 382 -6.10 -7.30 -10.51
N THR A 383 -6.42 -7.84 -11.69
CA THR A 383 -6.83 -7.02 -12.84
C THR A 383 -8.17 -6.32 -12.59
N GLU A 384 -9.16 -7.02 -12.04
CA GLU A 384 -10.46 -6.43 -11.71
C GLU A 384 -10.35 -5.38 -10.59
N ILE A 385 -9.54 -5.64 -9.56
CA ILE A 385 -9.24 -4.68 -8.49
C ILE A 385 -8.52 -3.45 -9.06
N ALA A 386 -7.57 -3.63 -9.98
CA ALA A 386 -6.85 -2.53 -10.63
C ALA A 386 -7.81 -1.60 -11.40
N ARG A 387 -8.80 -2.15 -12.10
CA ARG A 387 -9.84 -1.39 -12.79
C ARG A 387 -10.73 -0.60 -11.82
N LEU A 388 -11.04 -1.17 -10.67
CA LEU A 388 -11.77 -0.47 -9.59
C LEU A 388 -10.94 0.66 -8.97
N ILE A 389 -9.61 0.51 -8.90
CA ILE A 389 -8.73 1.58 -8.44
C ILE A 389 -8.66 2.71 -9.48
N ASN A 390 -8.39 2.37 -10.74
CA ASN A 390 -8.32 3.33 -11.84
C ASN A 390 -8.67 2.67 -13.19
N PRO A 391 -9.87 2.89 -13.74
CA PRO A 391 -10.29 2.26 -14.99
C PRO A 391 -9.46 2.66 -16.21
N ALA A 392 -8.72 3.77 -16.15
CA ALA A 392 -7.87 4.23 -17.25
C ALA A 392 -6.73 3.25 -17.61
N VAL A 393 -6.44 2.26 -16.73
CA VAL A 393 -5.40 1.26 -16.99
C VAL A 393 -5.90 0.03 -17.73
N GLU A 394 -7.21 -0.15 -17.85
CA GLU A 394 -7.86 -1.37 -18.40
C GLU A 394 -7.17 -1.91 -19.66
N GLN A 395 -7.00 -1.08 -20.67
CA GLN A 395 -6.43 -1.52 -21.94
C GLN A 395 -4.95 -1.94 -21.85
N LYS A 396 -4.23 -1.47 -20.85
CA LYS A 396 -2.82 -1.82 -20.62
C LYS A 396 -2.66 -3.21 -20.01
N ILE A 397 -3.61 -3.59 -19.14
CA ILE A 397 -3.54 -4.82 -18.32
C ILE A 397 -4.53 -5.90 -18.78
N LEU A 398 -5.26 -5.70 -19.88
CA LEU A 398 -6.34 -6.57 -20.34
C LEU A 398 -5.92 -8.04 -20.58
N HIS A 399 -4.66 -8.28 -20.92
CA HIS A 399 -4.13 -9.61 -21.18
C HIS A 399 -3.59 -10.34 -19.93
N PHE A 400 -3.43 -9.63 -18.81
CA PHE A 400 -2.85 -10.21 -17.60
C PHE A 400 -3.67 -11.36 -17.01
N PRO A 401 -5.02 -11.30 -16.95
CA PRO A 401 -5.82 -12.44 -16.49
C PRO A 401 -5.57 -13.72 -17.29
N ALA A 402 -5.39 -13.58 -18.62
CA ALA A 402 -5.11 -14.72 -19.49
C ALA A 402 -3.69 -15.28 -19.26
N VAL A 403 -2.68 -14.41 -19.09
CA VAL A 403 -1.31 -14.84 -18.76
C VAL A 403 -1.29 -15.57 -17.42
N ALA A 404 -1.92 -15.00 -16.39
CA ALA A 404 -2.04 -15.56 -15.06
C ALA A 404 -2.75 -16.92 -15.05
N GLY A 405 -3.94 -17.00 -15.63
CA GLY A 405 -4.71 -18.24 -15.67
C GLY A 405 -4.02 -19.36 -16.45
N VAL A 406 -3.25 -19.02 -17.50
CA VAL A 406 -2.44 -19.99 -18.24
C VAL A 406 -1.23 -20.46 -17.42
N ALA A 407 -0.60 -19.55 -16.68
CA ALA A 407 0.52 -19.87 -15.79
C ALA A 407 0.12 -20.89 -14.72
N ASP A 408 -1.03 -20.68 -14.10
CA ASP A 408 -1.58 -21.54 -13.05
C ASP A 408 -2.34 -22.77 -13.57
N ARG A 409 -2.33 -22.95 -14.88
CA ARG A 409 -3.05 -24.07 -15.53
C ARG A 409 -4.53 -24.10 -15.16
N SER A 410 -5.15 -22.94 -15.02
CA SER A 410 -6.57 -22.83 -14.69
C SER A 410 -7.44 -23.57 -15.71
N GLU A 411 -8.39 -24.33 -15.21
CA GLU A 411 -9.43 -25.02 -16.02
C GLU A 411 -10.79 -24.32 -15.85
N ALA A 412 -10.83 -23.20 -15.12
CA ALA A 412 -12.06 -22.44 -14.90
C ALA A 412 -12.56 -21.79 -16.20
N PRO A 413 -13.88 -21.68 -16.38
CA PRO A 413 -14.47 -21.05 -17.57
C PRO A 413 -14.04 -19.59 -17.75
N GLU A 414 -13.68 -18.90 -16.66
CA GLU A 414 -13.17 -17.53 -16.65
C GLU A 414 -11.92 -17.39 -17.54
N LEU A 415 -11.01 -18.36 -17.55
CA LEU A 415 -9.83 -18.31 -18.41
C LEU A 415 -10.24 -18.25 -19.90
N GLY A 416 -11.21 -19.06 -20.31
CA GLY A 416 -11.72 -19.02 -21.68
C GLY A 416 -12.33 -17.67 -22.05
N ALA A 417 -13.05 -17.06 -21.11
CA ALA A 417 -13.65 -15.74 -21.30
C ALA A 417 -12.58 -14.65 -21.43
N TYR A 418 -11.56 -14.62 -20.55
CA TYR A 418 -10.45 -13.67 -20.65
C TYR A 418 -9.61 -13.83 -21.92
N LEU A 419 -9.36 -15.08 -22.37
CA LEU A 419 -8.69 -15.34 -23.64
C LEU A 419 -9.49 -14.77 -24.82
N SER A 420 -10.83 -14.86 -24.77
CA SER A 420 -11.71 -14.31 -25.80
C SER A 420 -11.65 -12.77 -25.86
N LEU A 421 -11.42 -12.08 -24.73
CA LEU A 421 -11.28 -10.63 -24.69
C LEU A 421 -10.02 -10.11 -25.40
N ILE A 422 -8.99 -10.92 -25.49
CA ILE A 422 -7.70 -10.55 -26.09
C ILE A 422 -7.49 -11.17 -27.47
N ASP A 423 -8.52 -11.84 -28.01
CA ASP A 423 -8.45 -12.44 -29.35
C ASP A 423 -8.02 -11.41 -30.42
N GLY A 424 -7.12 -11.81 -31.28
CA GLY A 424 -6.47 -10.94 -32.28
C GLY A 424 -5.37 -10.03 -31.76
N LYS A 425 -5.15 -9.96 -30.42
CA LYS A 425 -3.98 -9.28 -29.82
C LYS A 425 -2.94 -10.25 -29.32
N TYR A 426 -3.36 -11.26 -28.59
CA TYR A 426 -2.51 -12.30 -28.03
C TYR A 426 -3.21 -13.67 -28.15
N THR A 427 -2.45 -14.69 -28.50
CA THR A 427 -2.86 -16.09 -28.48
C THR A 427 -2.62 -16.71 -27.11
N LYS A 428 -3.24 -17.86 -26.85
CA LYS A 428 -2.98 -18.64 -25.62
C LYS A 428 -1.49 -19.04 -25.50
N ASP A 429 -0.82 -19.31 -26.62
CA ASP A 429 0.59 -19.71 -26.60
C ASP A 429 1.49 -18.50 -26.30
N GLU A 430 1.20 -17.32 -26.83
CA GLU A 430 1.92 -16.08 -26.43
C GLU A 430 1.73 -15.76 -24.94
N CYS A 431 0.54 -16.03 -24.36
CA CYS A 431 0.33 -15.91 -22.91
C CYS A 431 1.19 -16.91 -22.13
N LYS A 432 1.34 -18.16 -22.61
CA LYS A 432 2.27 -19.15 -22.01
C LYS A 432 3.71 -18.70 -22.09
N ASP A 433 4.11 -18.14 -23.21
CA ASP A 433 5.47 -17.64 -23.41
C ASP A 433 5.77 -16.48 -22.45
N MET A 434 4.85 -15.54 -22.28
CA MET A 434 4.98 -14.46 -21.28
C MET A 434 5.06 -15.02 -19.85
N ALA A 435 4.22 -15.99 -19.51
CA ALA A 435 4.24 -16.63 -18.19
C ALA A 435 5.58 -17.34 -17.92
N LEU A 436 6.08 -18.11 -18.88
CA LEU A 436 7.37 -18.79 -18.76
C LEU A 436 8.53 -17.79 -18.67
N ALA A 437 8.47 -16.71 -19.46
CA ALA A 437 9.47 -15.64 -19.41
C ALA A 437 9.50 -14.94 -18.05
N LEU A 438 8.32 -14.66 -17.44
CA LEU A 438 8.22 -14.10 -16.09
C LEU A 438 8.84 -15.01 -15.04
N ASP A 439 8.49 -16.29 -15.08
CA ASP A 439 9.02 -17.30 -14.16
C ASP A 439 10.53 -17.49 -14.27
N TYR A 440 11.05 -17.48 -15.50
CA TYR A 440 12.47 -17.59 -15.76
C TYR A 440 13.23 -16.34 -15.26
N GLU A 441 12.71 -15.15 -15.57
CA GLU A 441 13.34 -13.89 -15.15
C GLU A 441 13.28 -13.73 -13.64
N GLN A 442 12.15 -14.07 -12.98
CA GLN A 442 12.01 -13.98 -11.53
C GLN A 442 13.01 -14.87 -10.79
N TYR A 443 13.34 -16.04 -11.35
CA TYR A 443 14.37 -16.91 -10.80
C TYR A 443 15.73 -16.20 -10.76
N TRP A 444 16.10 -15.44 -11.80
CA TRP A 444 17.37 -14.71 -11.87
C TRP A 444 17.34 -13.39 -11.10
N LEU A 445 16.20 -12.76 -10.97
CA LEU A 445 16.02 -11.58 -10.11
C LEU A 445 16.19 -11.88 -8.62
N ARG A 446 16.18 -13.15 -8.22
CA ARG A 446 16.36 -13.56 -6.82
C ARG A 446 15.36 -12.84 -5.89
N PHE A 447 14.09 -12.80 -6.29
CA PHE A 447 12.99 -12.15 -5.56
C PHE A 447 13.15 -10.63 -5.40
N ASN A 448 13.90 -9.98 -6.28
CA ASN A 448 13.81 -8.54 -6.48
C ASN A 448 12.60 -8.21 -7.36
N ASP A 449 12.12 -6.97 -7.27
CA ASP A 449 10.90 -6.55 -7.97
C ASP A 449 11.04 -6.53 -9.51
N GLY A 450 12.25 -6.33 -10.04
CA GLY A 450 12.52 -6.31 -11.47
C GLY A 450 11.61 -5.38 -12.27
N ARG A 451 11.16 -4.28 -11.65
CA ARG A 451 10.05 -3.42 -12.11
C ARG A 451 10.07 -3.18 -13.62
N GLU A 452 11.19 -2.75 -14.17
CA GLU A 452 11.25 -2.33 -15.59
C GLU A 452 11.32 -3.52 -16.56
N ILE A 453 12.06 -4.59 -16.22
CA ILE A 453 12.13 -5.76 -17.08
C ILE A 453 10.81 -6.55 -17.10
N VAL A 454 10.12 -6.64 -15.97
CA VAL A 454 8.79 -7.24 -15.89
C VAL A 454 7.79 -6.46 -16.75
N LYS A 455 7.85 -5.12 -16.76
CA LYS A 455 7.02 -4.29 -17.65
C LYS A 455 7.32 -4.54 -19.12
N ASP A 456 8.58 -4.80 -19.49
CA ASP A 456 8.95 -5.15 -20.86
C ASP A 456 8.42 -6.55 -21.24
N ILE A 457 8.51 -7.54 -20.35
CA ILE A 457 7.93 -8.88 -20.58
C ILE A 457 6.40 -8.80 -20.73
N LEU A 458 5.74 -7.95 -19.97
CA LEU A 458 4.29 -7.74 -20.01
C LEU A 458 3.84 -6.68 -21.04
N ASN A 459 4.73 -6.19 -21.90
CA ASN A 459 4.47 -5.20 -22.95
C ASN A 459 3.83 -3.88 -22.45
N LEU A 460 4.16 -3.44 -21.23
CA LEU A 460 3.63 -2.19 -20.65
C LEU A 460 4.38 -0.93 -21.10
N ASN A 461 5.61 -1.06 -21.60
CA ASN A 461 6.48 0.07 -21.98
C ASN A 461 6.27 0.56 -23.42
N ASN A 462 5.21 0.11 -24.12
CA ASN A 462 4.91 0.43 -25.53
C ASN A 462 6.12 0.22 -26.47
N ALA A 463 6.88 -0.87 -26.26
CA ALA A 463 8.05 -1.24 -27.03
C ALA A 463 7.92 -2.68 -27.58
N PRO A 464 6.98 -2.94 -28.53
CA PRO A 464 6.62 -4.30 -28.94
C PRO A 464 7.81 -5.09 -29.53
N ASP A 465 8.71 -4.46 -30.25
CA ASP A 465 9.91 -5.14 -30.78
C ASP A 465 10.84 -5.61 -29.66
N ARG A 466 11.01 -4.82 -28.61
CA ARG A 466 11.79 -5.19 -27.42
C ARG A 466 11.11 -6.30 -26.65
N HIS A 467 9.81 -6.18 -26.42
CA HIS A 467 8.98 -7.21 -25.80
C HIS A 467 9.14 -8.55 -26.52
N ASN A 468 8.86 -8.60 -27.82
CA ASN A 468 8.93 -9.84 -28.60
C ASN A 468 10.30 -10.51 -28.55
N ARG A 469 11.37 -9.72 -28.73
CA ARG A 469 12.74 -10.23 -28.68
C ARG A 469 13.13 -10.74 -27.29
N LEU A 470 12.71 -10.04 -26.23
CA LEU A 470 12.99 -10.40 -24.85
C LEU A 470 12.28 -11.70 -24.49
N VAL A 471 10.96 -11.79 -24.73
CA VAL A 471 10.16 -13.00 -24.46
C VAL A 471 10.71 -14.18 -25.24
N THR A 472 11.01 -14.01 -26.54
CA THR A 472 11.58 -15.10 -27.35
C THR A 472 12.91 -15.61 -26.77
N LEU A 473 13.80 -14.70 -26.34
CA LEU A 473 15.07 -15.07 -25.73
C LEU A 473 14.86 -15.83 -24.43
N LEU A 474 14.07 -15.28 -23.51
CA LEU A 474 13.84 -15.87 -22.19
C LEU A 474 13.16 -17.25 -22.29
N VAL A 475 12.18 -17.41 -23.18
CA VAL A 475 11.51 -18.69 -23.45
C VAL A 475 12.48 -19.71 -24.02
N THR A 476 13.35 -19.31 -24.95
CA THR A 476 14.36 -20.19 -25.54
C THR A 476 15.31 -20.73 -24.47
N GLU A 477 15.84 -19.85 -23.63
CA GLU A 477 16.76 -20.22 -22.54
C GLU A 477 16.05 -21.06 -21.45
N ALA A 478 14.80 -20.71 -21.12
CA ALA A 478 14.00 -21.44 -20.15
C ALA A 478 13.72 -22.88 -20.62
N ASN A 479 13.29 -23.04 -21.87
CA ASN A 479 13.01 -24.37 -22.43
C ASN A 479 14.27 -25.23 -22.50
N ALA A 480 15.41 -24.70 -22.91
CA ALA A 480 16.70 -25.41 -22.91
C ALA A 480 17.07 -25.87 -21.48
N ALA A 481 16.89 -25.01 -20.48
CA ALA A 481 17.17 -25.35 -19.09
C ALA A 481 16.20 -26.42 -18.54
N ILE A 482 14.90 -26.34 -18.91
CA ILE A 482 13.90 -27.36 -18.55
C ILE A 482 14.25 -28.72 -19.18
N GLU A 483 14.60 -28.74 -20.48
CA GLU A 483 14.97 -29.97 -21.18
C GLU A 483 16.19 -30.62 -20.52
N ASP A 484 17.23 -29.86 -20.21
CA ASP A 484 18.43 -30.36 -19.54
C ASP A 484 18.12 -30.95 -18.16
N GLN A 485 17.28 -30.25 -17.39
CA GLN A 485 16.81 -30.70 -16.08
C GLN A 485 16.00 -32.00 -16.19
N MET A 486 15.09 -32.10 -17.16
CA MET A 486 14.25 -33.30 -17.36
C MET A 486 15.06 -34.49 -17.87
N ASN A 487 16.03 -34.29 -18.74
CA ASN A 487 16.95 -35.34 -19.17
C ASN A 487 17.71 -35.98 -18.02
N THR A 488 18.03 -35.16 -16.98
CA THR A 488 18.71 -35.64 -15.78
C THR A 488 17.76 -36.34 -14.82
N MET A 489 16.55 -35.83 -14.61
CA MET A 489 15.63 -36.30 -13.56
C MET A 489 14.79 -37.51 -13.98
N MET A 490 14.22 -37.47 -15.18
CA MET A 490 13.22 -38.47 -15.64
C MET A 490 13.70 -39.94 -15.56
N PRO A 491 14.99 -40.28 -15.86
CA PRO A 491 15.47 -41.64 -15.72
C PRO A 491 15.46 -42.19 -14.29
N HIS A 492 15.36 -41.30 -13.28
CA HIS A 492 15.43 -41.66 -11.87
C HIS A 492 14.10 -41.56 -11.14
N VAL A 493 13.01 -41.19 -11.82
CA VAL A 493 11.66 -41.16 -11.25
C VAL A 493 11.23 -42.61 -10.95
N LYS A 494 10.84 -42.86 -9.70
CA LYS A 494 10.32 -44.14 -9.25
C LYS A 494 8.81 -44.13 -9.29
N ASP A 495 8.21 -45.22 -9.68
CA ASP A 495 6.75 -45.39 -9.79
C ASP A 495 6.23 -46.52 -8.89
N GLN A 496 5.02 -46.33 -8.39
CA GLN A 496 4.24 -47.38 -7.71
C GLN A 496 2.75 -47.11 -7.87
N VAL A 497 1.94 -48.19 -7.85
CA VAL A 497 0.48 -48.06 -7.86
C VAL A 497 -0.02 -48.11 -6.43
N LEU A 498 -0.80 -47.11 -6.04
CA LEU A 498 -1.42 -47.02 -4.71
C LEU A 498 -2.62 -47.94 -4.58
N VAL A 499 -3.01 -48.24 -3.35
CA VAL A 499 -4.22 -49.06 -3.06
C VAL A 499 -5.49 -48.42 -3.66
N SER A 500 -5.53 -47.09 -3.74
CA SER A 500 -6.61 -46.31 -4.39
C SER A 500 -6.67 -46.50 -5.93
N GLY A 501 -5.67 -47.14 -6.55
CA GLY A 501 -5.54 -47.28 -8.00
C GLY A 501 -4.82 -46.12 -8.68
N ALA A 502 -4.40 -45.09 -7.94
CA ALA A 502 -3.63 -43.97 -8.48
C ALA A 502 -2.17 -44.36 -8.73
N ASN A 503 -1.58 -43.83 -9.81
CA ASN A 503 -0.16 -43.96 -10.10
C ASN A 503 0.60 -42.89 -9.32
N LEU A 504 1.44 -43.30 -8.37
CA LEU A 504 2.32 -42.44 -7.61
C LEU A 504 3.73 -42.44 -8.19
N PHE A 505 4.29 -41.23 -8.38
CA PHE A 505 5.65 -41.05 -8.90
C PHE A 505 6.48 -40.24 -7.86
N LEU A 506 7.66 -40.77 -7.58
CA LEU A 506 8.61 -40.16 -6.65
C LEU A 506 9.79 -39.58 -7.44
N ALA A 507 9.90 -38.27 -7.47
CA ALA A 507 10.98 -37.52 -8.11
C ALA A 507 11.90 -36.93 -7.05
N ASP A 508 13.06 -37.56 -6.82
CA ASP A 508 14.03 -37.02 -5.85
C ASP A 508 14.79 -35.84 -6.45
N VAL A 509 14.31 -34.65 -6.14
CA VAL A 509 14.88 -33.40 -6.67
C VAL A 509 16.20 -33.01 -5.98
N GLU A 510 16.47 -33.55 -4.81
CA GLU A 510 17.74 -33.33 -4.13
C GLU A 510 18.89 -34.07 -4.83
N MET A 511 18.65 -35.31 -5.17
CA MET A 511 19.68 -36.20 -5.71
C MET A 511 19.88 -36.05 -7.22
N PHE A 512 18.82 -35.77 -7.97
CA PHE A 512 18.81 -35.85 -9.43
C PHE A 512 18.48 -34.54 -10.15
N ALA A 513 18.19 -33.43 -9.44
CA ALA A 513 18.03 -32.13 -10.05
C ALA A 513 19.35 -31.34 -10.04
N HIS A 514 19.59 -30.59 -11.10
CA HIS A 514 20.67 -29.60 -11.10
C HIS A 514 20.39 -28.53 -10.06
N ARG A 515 21.39 -28.20 -9.25
CA ARG A 515 21.29 -27.14 -8.24
C ARG A 515 21.65 -25.78 -8.84
N PHE A 516 21.01 -24.74 -8.35
CA PHE A 516 21.30 -23.34 -8.74
C PHE A 516 21.03 -23.00 -10.21
N THR A 517 20.16 -23.76 -10.89
CA THR A 517 19.68 -23.51 -12.22
C THR A 517 18.16 -23.42 -12.25
N PHE A 518 17.61 -22.86 -13.33
CA PHE A 518 16.18 -22.95 -13.64
C PHE A 518 15.88 -24.34 -14.27
N PRO A 519 14.71 -24.93 -14.01
CA PRO A 519 13.73 -24.55 -13.01
C PRO A 519 14.15 -24.95 -11.58
N PRO A 520 13.74 -24.20 -10.54
CA PRO A 520 14.01 -24.58 -9.16
C PRO A 520 13.30 -25.91 -8.80
N PRO A 521 13.72 -26.60 -7.73
CA PRO A 521 13.22 -27.95 -7.39
C PRO A 521 11.69 -28.10 -7.37
N GLY A 522 10.95 -27.14 -6.83
CA GLY A 522 9.49 -27.15 -6.81
C GLY A 522 8.86 -27.11 -8.21
N LYS A 523 9.40 -26.30 -9.13
CA LYS A 523 8.98 -26.24 -10.53
C LYS A 523 9.42 -27.47 -11.31
N SER A 524 10.63 -27.97 -11.07
CA SER A 524 11.11 -29.22 -11.71
C SER A 524 10.16 -30.39 -11.44
N SER A 525 9.62 -30.52 -10.22
CA SER A 525 8.61 -31.55 -9.91
C SER A 525 7.29 -31.32 -10.66
N GLY A 526 6.96 -30.08 -10.99
CA GLY A 526 5.81 -29.73 -11.84
C GLY A 526 5.99 -30.19 -13.28
N GLU A 527 7.17 -29.95 -13.86
CA GLU A 527 7.50 -30.41 -15.22
C GLU A 527 7.48 -31.96 -15.33
N VAL A 528 8.02 -32.63 -14.29
CA VAL A 528 7.92 -34.11 -14.20
C VAL A 528 6.46 -34.54 -14.17
N HIS A 529 5.62 -33.87 -13.36
CA HIS A 529 4.18 -34.19 -13.29
C HIS A 529 3.48 -34.03 -14.64
N ASP A 530 3.74 -32.94 -15.35
CA ASP A 530 3.13 -32.66 -16.66
C ASP A 530 3.53 -33.70 -17.72
N ILE A 531 4.79 -34.12 -17.74
CA ILE A 531 5.27 -35.17 -18.61
C ILE A 531 4.56 -36.49 -18.28
N LEU A 532 4.42 -36.83 -17.00
CA LEU A 532 3.76 -38.04 -16.55
C LEU A 532 2.26 -38.01 -16.84
N CYS A 533 1.60 -36.87 -16.64
CA CYS A 533 0.20 -36.69 -17.00
C CYS A 533 -0.07 -36.90 -18.49
N LYS A 534 0.83 -36.47 -19.37
CA LYS A 534 0.76 -36.75 -20.82
C LYS A 534 1.01 -38.21 -21.14
N ARG A 535 1.91 -38.88 -20.41
CA ARG A 535 2.23 -40.31 -20.63
C ARG A 535 1.12 -41.26 -20.14
N TYR A 536 0.46 -40.88 -19.05
CA TYR A 536 -0.62 -41.64 -18.39
C TYR A 536 -1.97 -40.95 -18.60
N GLU A 537 -2.30 -40.63 -19.86
CA GLU A 537 -3.61 -40.07 -20.21
C GLU A 537 -4.74 -40.93 -19.63
N ASN A 538 -5.77 -40.27 -19.08
CA ASN A 538 -6.93 -40.95 -18.49
C ASN A 538 -6.66 -41.85 -17.26
N GLN A 539 -5.52 -41.65 -16.57
CA GLN A 539 -5.24 -42.33 -15.31
C GLN A 539 -4.97 -41.29 -14.22
N PRO A 540 -5.34 -41.61 -12.97
CA PRO A 540 -4.99 -40.73 -11.85
C PRO A 540 -3.49 -40.77 -11.60
N VAL A 541 -2.89 -39.56 -11.50
CA VAL A 541 -1.44 -39.36 -11.33
C VAL A 541 -1.19 -38.49 -10.13
N VAL A 542 -0.33 -38.97 -9.23
CA VAL A 542 0.24 -38.18 -8.12
C VAL A 542 1.75 -38.15 -8.27
N THR A 543 2.34 -36.97 -8.13
CA THR A 543 3.80 -36.79 -8.16
C THR A 543 4.28 -36.15 -6.86
N LEU A 544 5.28 -36.76 -6.23
CA LEU A 544 6.00 -36.21 -5.09
C LEU A 544 7.41 -35.78 -5.52
N GLY A 545 7.68 -34.47 -5.51
CA GLY A 545 9.02 -33.92 -5.66
C GLY A 545 9.69 -33.86 -4.28
N LEU A 546 10.71 -34.69 -4.05
CA LEU A 546 11.30 -34.92 -2.73
C LEU A 546 12.61 -34.15 -2.57
N GLY A 547 12.60 -33.13 -1.69
CA GLY A 547 13.80 -32.42 -1.23
C GLY A 547 14.37 -33.03 0.05
N PRO A 548 15.40 -32.39 0.65
CA PRO A 548 15.98 -32.87 1.89
C PRO A 548 15.03 -32.68 3.09
N ASP A 549 14.34 -31.55 3.15
CA ASP A 549 13.50 -31.08 4.25
C ASP A 549 12.11 -30.61 3.77
N PHE A 550 11.75 -30.96 2.53
CA PHE A 550 10.45 -30.63 1.94
C PHE A 550 9.99 -31.67 0.93
N ALA A 551 8.69 -31.70 0.66
CA ALA A 551 8.10 -32.39 -0.46
C ALA A 551 7.07 -31.51 -1.18
N VAL A 552 7.07 -31.53 -2.51
CA VAL A 552 6.05 -30.88 -3.35
C VAL A 552 5.11 -31.96 -3.88
N ILE A 553 3.80 -31.76 -3.68
CA ILE A 553 2.76 -32.69 -4.08
C ILE A 553 1.99 -32.09 -5.24
N ARG A 554 1.77 -32.87 -6.29
CA ARG A 554 0.88 -32.53 -7.41
C ARG A 554 -0.01 -33.73 -7.75
N SER A 555 -1.28 -33.48 -8.02
CA SER A 555 -2.26 -34.51 -8.25
C SER A 555 -3.19 -34.16 -9.40
N ARG A 556 -3.47 -35.15 -10.23
CA ARG A 556 -4.53 -35.14 -11.24
C ARG A 556 -5.38 -36.40 -11.10
N GLY A 557 -6.71 -36.22 -11.00
CA GLY A 557 -7.65 -37.35 -10.89
C GLY A 557 -7.64 -38.05 -9.53
N VAL A 558 -7.19 -37.37 -8.46
CA VAL A 558 -7.33 -37.81 -7.07
C VAL A 558 -7.89 -36.65 -6.24
N ARG A 559 -8.96 -36.89 -5.49
CA ARG A 559 -9.62 -35.86 -4.67
C ARG A 559 -8.85 -35.64 -3.37
N MET A 560 -7.73 -34.95 -3.45
CA MET A 560 -6.88 -34.66 -2.31
C MET A 560 -7.39 -33.45 -1.52
N ASN A 561 -6.99 -33.40 -0.25
CA ASN A 561 -7.07 -32.21 0.61
C ASN A 561 -5.73 -32.05 1.34
N ILE A 562 -4.77 -31.40 0.66
CA ILE A 562 -3.40 -31.24 1.18
C ILE A 562 -3.37 -30.45 2.49
N PRO A 563 -4.08 -29.32 2.67
CA PRO A 563 -4.12 -28.63 3.95
C PRO A 563 -4.60 -29.51 5.12
N GLN A 564 -5.64 -30.31 4.91
CA GLN A 564 -6.12 -31.25 5.92
C GLN A 564 -5.11 -32.36 6.20
N MET A 565 -4.48 -32.90 5.17
CA MET A 565 -3.43 -33.92 5.31
C MET A 565 -2.25 -33.39 6.12
N VAL A 566 -1.78 -32.18 5.86
CA VAL A 566 -0.70 -31.53 6.61
C VAL A 566 -1.07 -31.39 8.08
N ARG A 567 -2.27 -30.93 8.39
CA ARG A 567 -2.76 -30.82 9.79
C ARG A 567 -2.77 -32.17 10.49
N SER A 568 -3.32 -33.20 9.85
CA SER A 568 -3.35 -34.58 10.40
C SER A 568 -1.95 -35.11 10.67
N MET A 569 -1.02 -34.92 9.72
CA MET A 569 0.36 -35.38 9.86
C MET A 569 1.11 -34.61 10.97
N ARG A 570 0.85 -33.32 11.14
CA ARG A 570 1.41 -32.50 12.22
C ARG A 570 1.01 -33.03 13.59
N ASP A 571 -0.26 -33.42 13.74
CA ASP A 571 -0.80 -33.97 14.99
C ASP A 571 -0.24 -35.40 15.27
N GLU A 572 -0.13 -36.21 14.24
CA GLU A 572 0.34 -37.60 14.33
C GLU A 572 1.89 -37.70 14.52
N MET A 573 2.63 -36.71 14.03
CA MET A 573 4.10 -36.68 14.02
C MET A 573 4.67 -35.37 14.62
N PRO A 574 4.42 -35.05 15.88
CA PRO A 574 4.79 -33.74 16.44
C PRO A 574 6.30 -33.47 16.45
N GLY A 575 7.14 -34.53 16.42
CA GLY A 575 8.61 -34.43 16.33
C GLY A 575 9.15 -34.18 14.93
N ALA A 576 8.32 -34.26 13.90
CA ALA A 576 8.77 -34.14 12.52
C ALA A 576 8.78 -32.68 12.00
N GLY A 577 8.31 -31.70 12.79
CA GLY A 577 8.32 -30.27 12.43
C GLY A 577 7.49 -29.98 11.17
N ILE A 578 6.38 -30.70 10.99
CA ILE A 578 5.56 -30.61 9.78
C ILE A 578 4.86 -29.25 9.69
N SER A 579 5.05 -28.60 8.57
CA SER A 579 4.36 -27.36 8.18
C SER A 579 4.19 -27.34 6.65
N GLY A 580 3.32 -26.48 6.15
CA GLY A 580 3.08 -26.36 4.71
C GLY A 580 1.61 -26.26 4.39
N GLY A 581 1.29 -26.12 3.11
CA GLY A 581 -0.07 -25.92 2.61
C GLY A 581 -0.06 -25.77 1.09
N GLY A 582 -0.99 -25.00 0.59
CA GLY A 582 -1.21 -24.75 -0.83
C GLY A 582 -2.66 -24.98 -1.22
N HIS A 583 -2.88 -25.35 -2.51
CA HIS A 583 -4.19 -25.74 -2.99
C HIS A 583 -4.56 -27.16 -2.54
N LEU A 584 -5.80 -27.55 -2.78
CA LEU A 584 -6.27 -28.90 -2.40
C LEU A 584 -5.48 -30.02 -3.07
N VAL A 585 -5.04 -29.82 -4.31
CA VAL A 585 -4.39 -30.84 -5.16
C VAL A 585 -2.94 -30.52 -5.51
N VAL A 586 -2.45 -29.35 -5.16
CA VAL A 586 -1.07 -28.90 -5.35
C VAL A 586 -0.61 -28.20 -4.08
N GLY A 587 0.53 -28.62 -3.52
CA GLY A 587 1.05 -28.00 -2.30
C GLY A 587 2.45 -28.47 -1.94
N SER A 588 2.97 -27.91 -0.87
CA SER A 588 4.27 -28.30 -0.31
C SER A 588 4.18 -28.60 1.18
N ILE A 589 4.98 -29.52 1.62
CA ILE A 589 5.15 -29.91 3.03
C ILE A 589 6.61 -29.73 3.39
N LYS A 590 6.89 -28.99 4.46
CA LYS A 590 8.22 -28.85 5.07
C LYS A 590 8.29 -29.78 6.28
N PHE A 591 9.47 -30.33 6.57
CA PHE A 591 9.71 -31.23 7.69
C PHE A 591 11.19 -31.20 8.09
N VAL A 592 11.50 -31.81 9.22
CA VAL A 592 12.89 -31.96 9.67
C VAL A 592 13.60 -33.02 8.81
N GLU A 593 14.77 -32.69 8.23
CA GLU A 593 15.54 -33.57 7.34
C GLU A 593 15.76 -34.99 7.95
N GLY A 594 16.07 -35.07 9.26
CA GLY A 594 16.25 -36.34 9.96
C GLY A 594 15.01 -37.24 10.04
N MET A 595 13.81 -36.69 9.69
CA MET A 595 12.53 -37.43 9.66
C MET A 595 12.03 -37.67 8.24
N ARG A 596 12.87 -37.42 7.24
CA ARG A 596 12.50 -37.49 5.81
C ARG A 596 11.84 -38.80 5.44
N SER A 597 12.43 -39.93 5.82
CA SER A 597 11.92 -41.25 5.44
C SER A 597 10.55 -41.53 6.04
N GLU A 598 10.39 -41.29 7.33
CA GLU A 598 9.15 -41.51 8.08
C GLU A 598 8.02 -40.60 7.58
N VAL A 599 8.37 -39.34 7.28
CA VAL A 599 7.40 -38.38 6.74
C VAL A 599 6.95 -38.78 5.34
N ILE A 600 7.85 -39.19 4.47
CA ILE A 600 7.50 -39.67 3.11
C ILE A 600 6.62 -40.91 3.18
N GLU A 601 6.95 -41.88 4.03
CA GLU A 601 6.13 -43.08 4.23
C GLU A 601 4.71 -42.72 4.69
N LYS A 602 4.61 -41.81 5.66
CA LYS A 602 3.32 -41.32 6.17
C LYS A 602 2.54 -40.51 5.11
N MET A 603 3.20 -39.72 4.28
CA MET A 603 2.58 -39.03 3.15
C MET A 603 1.97 -40.05 2.17
N ILE A 604 2.70 -41.08 1.81
CA ILE A 604 2.21 -42.14 0.89
C ILE A 604 1.01 -42.86 1.50
N GLU A 605 1.04 -43.16 2.80
CA GLU A 605 -0.09 -43.75 3.53
C GLU A 605 -1.34 -42.85 3.40
N LYS A 606 -1.21 -41.56 3.75
CA LYS A 606 -2.30 -40.57 3.71
C LYS A 606 -2.83 -40.36 2.27
N ILE A 607 -1.94 -40.26 1.29
CA ILE A 607 -2.35 -40.11 -0.12
C ILE A 607 -3.15 -41.34 -0.58
N SER A 608 -2.84 -42.53 -0.09
CA SER A 608 -3.54 -43.77 -0.42
C SER A 608 -4.98 -43.84 0.12
N GLU A 609 -5.30 -43.01 1.13
CA GLU A 609 -6.66 -42.89 1.68
C GLU A 609 -7.61 -42.07 0.79
N PHE A 610 -7.08 -41.21 -0.10
CA PHE A 610 -7.89 -40.42 -0.99
C PHE A 610 -8.41 -41.19 -2.19
N PRO A 611 -9.71 -41.03 -2.55
CA PRO A 611 -10.28 -41.74 -3.68
C PRO A 611 -9.66 -41.24 -5.00
N ALA A 612 -9.27 -42.21 -5.84
CA ALA A 612 -8.92 -41.93 -7.22
C ALA A 612 -10.21 -41.85 -8.04
N ASP A 613 -10.40 -40.72 -8.70
CA ASP A 613 -11.57 -40.46 -9.52
C ASP A 613 -11.11 -39.85 -10.85
N LEU A 614 -11.43 -40.48 -11.94
CA LEU A 614 -11.30 -39.92 -13.28
C LEU A 614 -12.60 -39.19 -13.55
N GLN A 615 -12.57 -37.84 -13.59
CA GLN A 615 -13.69 -37.06 -14.12
C GLN A 615 -13.73 -37.15 -15.63
#